data_ff02494851bce7a540048ffbfcca5648
#
_entry.id   ff02494851bce7a540048ffbfcca5648
#
_cell.length_a   1.000
_cell.length_b   1.000
_cell.length_c   1.000
_cell.angle_alpha   90.00
_cell.angle_beta   90.00
_cell.angle_gamma   90.00
#
_symmetry.space_group_name_H-M   'P 1'
#
loop_
_entity.id
_entity.type
_entity.pdbx_description
1 polymer ?
#
loop_
_entity_poly.entity_id
_entity_poly.type
_entity_poly.pdbx_seq_one_letter_code
_entity_poly.pdbx_strand_id
1 'polypeptide(L)'
;QYMSPRQVTRLIQRVGRSGHRIGRIANGVIITMDSDDTLEAMVIARMAYKEQLEPVDIPHKPYDALAHQIIGLLMKKKRWYFYEIYDMFKNAYPYADLTTEDIQKVLTYMHTRFPRLAWVSFEDQLAIKPRQTKAMYEYYFENLSMIPDEKQYLVVDESSDAAIGVLDEAFTAEYGKPGVKFIIRGSPWKISNVYGDKIYVKSVDDPTGAIPSWIGEEIPVPFEVAQEVASIRGLVEQKIRRGVKPEEIAAQLAKKYPADAETVSRALRETVEHVQRGVLVPTDKRIVVEEWEEFVIIHANFGSLANRALAQLLGYVLSERRSTSVAVQHDPYRIFIQTMGTANVDAIIGLFDDLKKMPNETIQDQLTTATVKTGLFKRRMIHVARRFGAIKKWVDFSTVSLRSLVKSFEGSVIYEEALKEVFTKDLDLQRLLQILDDIKTNKIEILKLETGGNVTPVARVGIERVSMKTDLIPSERMKLILVESAKARLLNEVRTFVCTQNWDYTEMIRLNDLPDKPTCPKCGSTALGVFSREEEQIRSLADKKGEKLTKNEQKWLEQ
;
A
#
# COMPACT_ATOMS: atom_id res chain seq x y z
N GLN A 1 11.01 -14.91 -8.55
CA GLN A 1 10.33 -13.75 -7.97
C GLN A 1 9.60 -12.98 -9.07
N TYR A 2 8.29 -12.83 -8.96
CA TYR A 2 7.47 -11.99 -9.84
C TYR A 2 7.50 -10.54 -9.33
N MET A 3 7.79 -9.60 -10.21
CA MET A 3 8.06 -8.18 -9.98
C MET A 3 9.28 -7.95 -9.05
N SER A 4 9.71 -6.71 -8.98
CA SER A 4 10.77 -6.27 -8.05
C SER A 4 10.43 -6.66 -6.60
N PRO A 5 11.40 -7.12 -5.83
CA PRO A 5 11.18 -7.39 -4.40
C PRO A 5 11.01 -6.12 -3.56
N ARG A 6 11.20 -4.95 -4.14
CA ARG A 6 11.12 -3.63 -3.53
C ARG A 6 12.22 -3.31 -2.51
N GLN A 7 12.74 -4.32 -1.83
CA GLN A 7 13.77 -4.22 -0.79
C GLN A 7 14.83 -5.31 -0.95
N VAL A 8 16.08 -4.99 -0.62
CA VAL A 8 17.22 -5.92 -0.65
C VAL A 8 17.01 -7.05 0.34
N THR A 9 16.59 -6.71 1.57
CA THR A 9 16.30 -7.69 2.62
C THR A 9 15.24 -8.70 2.18
N ARG A 10 14.21 -8.27 1.46
CA ARG A 10 13.16 -9.14 0.91
C ARG A 10 13.70 -10.06 -0.19
N LEU A 11 14.57 -9.53 -1.06
CA LEU A 11 15.24 -10.34 -2.07
C LEU A 11 16.05 -11.45 -1.42
N ILE A 12 16.92 -11.11 -0.48
CA ILE A 12 17.80 -12.06 0.20
C ILE A 12 16.99 -13.12 0.95
N GLN A 13 15.95 -12.72 1.69
CA GLN A 13 15.08 -13.66 2.39
C GLN A 13 14.38 -14.65 1.46
N ARG A 14 13.90 -14.19 0.29
CA ARG A 14 13.19 -15.05 -0.68
C ARG A 14 14.16 -15.97 -1.43
N VAL A 15 15.27 -15.45 -1.93
CA VAL A 15 16.28 -16.24 -2.64
C VAL A 15 16.95 -17.23 -1.67
N GLY A 16 17.22 -16.82 -0.43
CA GLY A 16 17.79 -17.70 0.60
C GLY A 16 16.94 -18.95 0.90
N ARG A 17 15.63 -18.90 0.63
CA ARG A 17 14.74 -20.09 0.74
C ARG A 17 15.00 -21.15 -0.33
N SER A 18 15.70 -20.84 -1.42
CA SER A 18 16.01 -21.80 -2.49
C SER A 18 17.23 -22.67 -2.19
N GLY A 19 18.07 -22.32 -1.20
CA GLY A 19 19.37 -22.93 -0.91
C GLY A 19 19.48 -23.73 0.39
N HIS A 20 18.42 -24.38 0.88
CA HIS A 20 18.37 -25.04 2.20
C HIS A 20 19.31 -26.24 2.43
N ARG A 21 20.18 -26.60 1.46
CA ARG A 21 21.17 -27.69 1.65
C ARG A 21 22.57 -27.12 1.81
N ILE A 22 23.33 -27.68 2.77
CA ILE A 22 24.73 -27.33 3.00
C ILE A 22 25.52 -27.50 1.69
N GLY A 23 26.28 -26.48 1.30
CA GLY A 23 27.11 -26.48 0.07
C GLY A 23 26.37 -26.13 -1.23
N ARG A 24 25.08 -25.74 -1.21
CA ARG A 24 24.40 -25.22 -2.39
C ARG A 24 24.33 -23.70 -2.38
N ILE A 25 24.52 -23.10 -3.54
CA ILE A 25 24.35 -21.66 -3.76
C ILE A 25 22.86 -21.40 -4.04
N ALA A 26 22.29 -20.44 -3.32
CA ALA A 26 20.93 -19.99 -3.57
C ALA A 26 20.87 -19.21 -4.89
N ASN A 27 19.98 -19.61 -5.80
CA ASN A 27 19.76 -18.95 -7.07
C ASN A 27 18.34 -18.40 -7.15
N GLY A 28 18.19 -17.22 -7.72
CA GLY A 28 16.90 -16.58 -7.94
C GLY A 28 16.84 -15.84 -9.28
N VAL A 29 15.65 -15.80 -9.87
CA VAL A 29 15.34 -15.02 -11.07
C VAL A 29 14.23 -14.05 -10.73
N ILE A 30 14.37 -12.78 -11.14
CA ILE A 30 13.34 -11.75 -11.02
C ILE A 30 12.72 -11.55 -12.40
N ILE A 31 11.41 -11.72 -12.50
CA ILE A 31 10.62 -11.47 -13.71
C ILE A 31 9.96 -10.11 -13.55
N THR A 32 10.36 -9.15 -14.36
CA THR A 32 9.92 -7.75 -14.27
C THR A 32 8.85 -7.42 -15.31
N MET A 33 8.03 -6.39 -15.03
CA MET A 33 6.85 -6.07 -15.84
C MET A 33 7.04 -4.82 -16.71
N ASP A 34 7.74 -3.83 -16.21
CA ASP A 34 7.98 -2.55 -16.90
C ASP A 34 9.40 -2.03 -16.64
N SER A 35 9.73 -0.89 -17.23
CA SER A 35 11.08 -0.31 -17.14
C SER A 35 11.45 0.11 -15.71
N ASP A 36 10.53 0.68 -14.95
CA ASP A 36 10.79 1.09 -13.57
C ASP A 36 11.01 -0.14 -12.68
N ASP A 37 10.18 -1.17 -12.85
CA ASP A 37 10.30 -2.45 -12.13
C ASP A 37 11.64 -3.14 -12.44
N THR A 38 12.10 -3.05 -13.70
CA THR A 38 13.37 -3.63 -14.13
C THR A 38 14.56 -2.86 -13.55
N LEU A 39 14.56 -1.53 -13.64
CA LEU A 39 15.61 -0.69 -13.07
C LEU A 39 15.72 -0.88 -11.54
N GLU A 40 14.59 -0.93 -10.85
CA GLU A 40 14.50 -1.18 -9.41
C GLU A 40 15.08 -2.56 -9.05
N ALA A 41 14.66 -3.60 -9.76
CA ALA A 41 15.18 -4.96 -9.56
C ALA A 41 16.69 -5.07 -9.80
N MET A 42 17.22 -4.38 -10.83
CA MET A 42 18.65 -4.31 -11.12
C MET A 42 19.44 -3.65 -9.97
N VAL A 43 18.94 -2.53 -9.46
CA VAL A 43 19.55 -1.80 -8.33
C VAL A 43 19.55 -2.67 -7.08
N ILE A 44 18.40 -3.26 -6.73
CA ILE A 44 18.25 -4.12 -5.55
C ILE A 44 19.16 -5.36 -5.65
N ALA A 45 19.22 -6.00 -6.81
CA ALA A 45 20.09 -7.15 -7.01
C ALA A 45 21.58 -6.77 -6.88
N ARG A 46 21.99 -5.62 -7.44
CA ARG A 46 23.36 -5.10 -7.25
C ARG A 46 23.67 -4.82 -5.77
N MET A 47 22.73 -4.17 -5.06
CA MET A 47 22.87 -3.89 -3.63
C MET A 47 23.01 -5.19 -2.82
N ALA A 48 22.21 -6.22 -3.15
CA ALA A 48 22.30 -7.53 -2.52
C ALA A 48 23.68 -8.19 -2.74
N TYR A 49 24.24 -8.14 -3.95
CA TYR A 49 25.60 -8.64 -4.22
C TYR A 49 26.70 -7.86 -3.50
N LYS A 50 26.44 -6.61 -3.13
CA LYS A 50 27.38 -5.76 -2.39
C LYS A 50 27.10 -5.73 -0.89
N GLU A 51 26.19 -6.57 -0.41
CA GLU A 51 25.78 -6.62 1.00
C GLU A 51 25.29 -5.27 1.55
N GLN A 52 24.75 -4.42 0.68
CA GLN A 52 24.20 -3.11 1.02
C GLN A 52 22.72 -3.27 1.35
N LEU A 53 22.42 -3.48 2.63
CA LEU A 53 21.03 -3.58 3.11
C LEU A 53 20.45 -2.20 3.38
N GLU A 54 19.13 -2.15 3.43
CA GLU A 54 18.42 -0.97 3.92
C GLU A 54 18.76 -0.74 5.39
N PRO A 55 18.85 0.54 5.82
CA PRO A 55 18.97 0.86 7.23
C PRO A 55 17.77 0.29 8.01
N VAL A 56 18.02 -0.23 9.19
CA VAL A 56 16.97 -0.72 10.08
C VAL A 56 16.48 0.44 10.94
N ASP A 57 15.21 0.78 10.81
CA ASP A 57 14.57 1.74 11.70
C ASP A 57 14.36 1.11 13.08
N ILE A 58 15.26 1.43 13.99
CA ILE A 58 15.11 1.05 15.39
C ILE A 58 14.16 2.04 16.05
N PRO A 59 13.04 1.58 16.67
CA PRO A 59 12.12 2.48 17.33
C PRO A 59 12.84 3.37 18.37
N HIS A 60 12.66 4.68 18.24
CA HIS A 60 13.26 5.65 19.15
C HIS A 60 12.30 5.97 20.30
N LYS A 61 12.70 5.68 21.53
CA LYS A 61 11.89 5.86 22.75
C LYS A 61 10.44 5.37 22.59
N PRO A 62 10.18 4.08 22.27
CA PRO A 62 8.82 3.57 22.14
C PRO A 62 8.11 3.58 23.49
N TYR A 63 7.20 4.53 23.70
CA TYR A 63 6.55 4.78 24.99
C TYR A 63 5.60 3.66 25.41
N ASP A 64 5.00 2.96 24.48
CA ASP A 64 4.16 1.77 24.73
C ASP A 64 4.99 0.61 25.30
N ALA A 65 6.16 0.34 24.70
CA ALA A 65 7.08 -0.66 25.21
C ALA A 65 7.63 -0.24 26.59
N LEU A 66 7.94 1.04 26.78
CA LEU A 66 8.37 1.58 28.08
C LEU A 66 7.29 1.36 29.15
N ALA A 67 6.03 1.68 28.86
CA ALA A 67 4.90 1.47 29.76
C ALA A 67 4.77 0.00 30.15
N HIS A 68 4.84 -0.91 29.16
CA HIS A 68 4.76 -2.35 29.38
C HIS A 68 5.91 -2.87 30.29
N GLN A 69 7.14 -2.44 30.01
CA GLN A 69 8.29 -2.86 30.78
C GLN A 69 8.30 -2.30 32.21
N ILE A 70 7.81 -1.06 32.42
CA ILE A 70 7.61 -0.50 33.77
C ILE A 70 6.62 -1.36 34.58
N ILE A 71 5.57 -1.88 33.96
CA ILE A 71 4.67 -2.83 34.61
C ILE A 71 5.42 -4.10 35.03
N GLY A 72 6.27 -4.63 34.17
CA GLY A 72 7.14 -5.77 34.50
C GLY A 72 8.02 -5.50 35.75
N LEU A 73 8.56 -4.30 35.86
CA LEU A 73 9.31 -3.88 37.05
C LEU A 73 8.43 -3.84 38.31
N LEU A 74 7.21 -3.29 38.19
CA LEU A 74 6.25 -3.21 39.33
C LEU A 74 5.70 -4.59 39.73
N MET A 75 5.72 -5.58 38.84
CA MET A 75 5.42 -6.97 39.18
C MET A 75 6.53 -7.58 40.03
N LYS A 76 7.80 -7.25 39.78
CA LYS A 76 8.97 -7.76 40.50
C LYS A 76 9.17 -7.10 41.86
N LYS A 77 9.10 -5.74 41.93
CA LYS A 77 9.33 -4.94 43.15
C LYS A 77 8.17 -3.96 43.29
N LYS A 78 7.65 -3.81 44.50
CA LYS A 78 6.44 -2.99 44.77
C LYS A 78 6.63 -1.49 44.51
N ARG A 79 7.86 -0.99 44.60
CA ARG A 79 8.21 0.44 44.49
C ARG A 79 9.46 0.62 43.67
N TRP A 80 9.49 1.63 42.81
CA TRP A 80 10.62 2.03 42.01
C TRP A 80 10.73 3.53 41.96
N TYR A 81 11.91 4.07 42.22
CA TYR A 81 12.18 5.49 42.02
C TYR A 81 12.34 5.78 40.52
N PHE A 82 12.03 7.00 40.09
CA PHE A 82 12.16 7.39 38.68
C PHE A 82 13.58 7.22 38.16
N TYR A 83 14.58 7.59 38.97
CA TYR A 83 15.98 7.41 38.62
C TYR A 83 16.37 5.93 38.43
N GLU A 84 15.83 5.01 39.25
CA GLU A 84 16.08 3.58 39.09
C GLU A 84 15.53 3.06 37.74
N ILE A 85 14.33 3.54 37.36
CA ILE A 85 13.69 3.25 36.08
C ILE A 85 14.55 3.84 34.95
N TYR A 86 14.92 5.10 35.04
CA TYR A 86 15.76 5.80 34.08
C TYR A 86 17.10 5.06 33.85
N ASP A 87 17.84 4.79 34.94
CA ASP A 87 19.15 4.15 34.88
C ASP A 87 19.10 2.74 34.24
N MET A 88 17.99 2.05 34.42
CA MET A 88 17.79 0.73 33.80
C MET A 88 17.54 0.83 32.29
N PHE A 89 16.63 1.71 31.86
CA PHE A 89 16.21 1.77 30.47
C PHE A 89 17.19 2.51 29.56
N LYS A 90 17.88 3.56 30.01
CA LYS A 90 18.86 4.31 29.21
C LYS A 90 20.00 3.46 28.65
N ASN A 91 20.25 2.29 29.23
CA ASN A 91 21.27 1.37 28.73
C ASN A 91 20.82 0.54 27.52
N ALA A 92 19.52 0.56 27.19
CA ALA A 92 19.02 -0.07 25.97
C ALA A 92 19.05 0.92 24.80
N TYR A 93 19.57 0.49 23.66
CA TYR A 93 19.76 1.36 22.49
C TYR A 93 18.52 2.20 22.12
N PRO A 94 17.28 1.66 22.09
CA PRO A 94 16.10 2.47 21.78
C PRO A 94 15.84 3.62 22.77
N TYR A 95 16.42 3.57 23.95
CA TYR A 95 16.24 4.53 25.04
C TYR A 95 17.52 5.29 25.41
N ALA A 96 18.55 5.28 24.55
CA ALA A 96 19.81 5.98 24.82
C ALA A 96 19.60 7.48 25.11
N ASP A 97 18.61 8.10 24.46
CA ASP A 97 18.24 9.52 24.64
C ASP A 97 17.01 9.70 25.55
N LEU A 98 16.67 8.68 26.35
CA LEU A 98 15.55 8.77 27.28
C LEU A 98 15.79 9.91 28.28
N THR A 99 14.74 10.66 28.58
CA THR A 99 14.78 11.72 29.60
C THR A 99 13.89 11.37 30.79
N THR A 100 14.06 12.08 31.91
CA THR A 100 13.16 11.96 33.07
C THR A 100 11.75 12.41 32.74
N GLU A 101 11.61 13.40 31.87
CA GLU A 101 10.33 13.91 31.39
C GLU A 101 9.58 12.84 30.56
N ASP A 102 10.29 12.04 29.75
CA ASP A 102 9.69 10.93 29.00
C ASP A 102 9.10 9.88 29.98
N ILE A 103 9.84 9.55 31.05
CA ILE A 103 9.35 8.63 32.08
C ILE A 103 8.13 9.23 32.80
N GLN A 104 8.16 10.51 33.13
CA GLN A 104 7.04 11.20 33.78
C GLN A 104 5.79 11.19 32.89
N LYS A 105 5.91 11.43 31.60
CA LYS A 105 4.79 11.33 30.63
C LYS A 105 4.13 9.96 30.69
N VAL A 106 4.92 8.89 30.59
CA VAL A 106 4.42 7.52 30.61
C VAL A 106 3.79 7.19 31.96
N LEU A 107 4.45 7.54 33.06
CA LEU A 107 3.95 7.31 34.43
C LEU A 107 2.67 8.13 34.71
N THR A 108 2.55 9.34 34.18
CA THR A 108 1.33 10.16 34.27
C THR A 108 0.17 9.42 33.62
N TYR A 109 0.35 8.89 32.41
CA TYR A 109 -0.67 8.09 31.75
C TYR A 109 -1.06 6.87 32.59
N MET A 110 -0.10 6.12 33.11
CA MET A 110 -0.35 4.91 33.90
C MET A 110 -1.10 5.21 35.21
N HIS A 111 -0.90 6.38 35.76
CA HIS A 111 -1.53 6.85 37.00
C HIS A 111 -2.94 7.41 36.80
N THR A 112 -3.13 8.19 35.72
CA THR A 112 -4.39 8.93 35.47
C THR A 112 -5.47 8.08 34.83
N ARG A 113 -5.10 7.04 34.08
CA ARG A 113 -6.07 6.14 33.43
C ARG A 113 -6.89 5.35 34.47
N PHE A 114 -8.09 4.91 34.06
CA PHE A 114 -8.92 4.00 34.86
C PHE A 114 -9.19 2.69 34.11
N PRO A 115 -9.01 1.52 34.75
CA PRO A 115 -8.31 1.31 36.03
C PRO A 115 -6.81 1.62 35.96
N ARG A 116 -6.22 2.10 37.04
CA ARG A 116 -4.80 2.50 37.10
C ARG A 116 -3.86 1.31 36.85
N LEU A 117 -2.79 1.55 36.09
CA LEU A 117 -1.71 0.57 35.89
C LEU A 117 -0.59 0.76 36.93
N ALA A 118 -0.38 1.98 37.38
CA ALA A 118 0.55 2.32 38.46
C ALA A 118 -0.04 3.43 39.35
N TRP A 119 0.33 3.44 40.61
CA TRP A 119 0.18 4.62 41.46
C TRP A 119 1.49 5.39 41.43
N VAL A 120 1.44 6.70 41.33
CA VAL A 120 2.64 7.53 41.19
C VAL A 120 2.60 8.69 42.22
N SER A 121 3.69 8.84 42.98
CA SER A 121 3.97 10.04 43.72
C SER A 121 5.00 10.87 42.95
N PHE A 122 4.57 12.01 42.40
CA PHE A 122 5.44 12.89 41.62
C PHE A 122 6.37 13.70 42.55
N GLU A 123 5.92 13.99 43.75
CA GLU A 123 6.69 14.68 44.80
C GLU A 123 7.90 13.82 45.24
N ASP A 124 7.66 12.54 45.53
CA ASP A 124 8.70 11.59 45.92
C ASP A 124 9.43 10.95 44.73
N GLN A 125 9.03 11.24 43.49
CA GLN A 125 9.51 10.61 42.26
C GLN A 125 9.44 9.08 42.34
N LEU A 126 8.29 8.54 42.73
CA LEU A 126 8.10 7.14 43.05
C LEU A 126 6.93 6.52 42.29
N ALA A 127 7.19 5.42 41.56
CA ALA A 127 6.18 4.56 40.98
C ALA A 127 5.89 3.36 41.89
N ILE A 128 4.62 3.10 42.15
CA ILE A 128 4.16 2.09 43.11
C ILE A 128 3.14 1.16 42.47
N LYS A 129 3.27 -0.13 42.75
CA LYS A 129 2.30 -1.16 42.37
C LYS A 129 0.92 -0.82 42.96
N PRO A 130 -0.16 -0.77 42.12
CA PRO A 130 -1.49 -0.43 42.63
C PRO A 130 -2.02 -1.51 43.57
N ARG A 131 -2.93 -1.13 44.46
CA ARG A 131 -3.57 -2.09 45.39
C ARG A 131 -4.41 -3.11 44.64
N GLN A 132 -5.17 -2.66 43.64
CA GLN A 132 -5.94 -3.53 42.72
C GLN A 132 -5.06 -3.88 41.53
N THR A 133 -4.48 -5.08 41.56
CA THR A 133 -3.47 -5.49 40.59
C THR A 133 -4.03 -6.17 39.34
N LYS A 134 -5.31 -6.53 39.33
CA LYS A 134 -5.95 -7.29 38.23
C LYS A 134 -5.70 -6.64 36.87
N ALA A 135 -6.04 -5.34 36.71
CA ALA A 135 -5.88 -4.62 35.47
C ALA A 135 -4.42 -4.53 35.01
N MET A 136 -3.49 -4.41 35.97
CA MET A 136 -2.05 -4.36 35.70
C MET A 136 -1.55 -5.70 35.14
N TYR A 137 -1.96 -6.82 35.73
CA TYR A 137 -1.59 -8.16 35.25
C TYR A 137 -2.24 -8.48 33.91
N GLU A 138 -3.55 -8.19 33.74
CA GLU A 138 -4.25 -8.34 32.47
C GLU A 138 -3.55 -7.57 31.35
N TYR A 139 -3.25 -6.29 31.57
CA TYR A 139 -2.52 -5.46 30.61
C TYR A 139 -1.16 -6.09 30.23
N TYR A 140 -0.38 -6.54 31.22
CA TYR A 140 0.94 -7.11 30.96
C TYR A 140 0.87 -8.37 30.12
N PHE A 141 0.02 -9.33 30.48
CA PHE A 141 -0.08 -10.61 29.81
C PHE A 141 -0.82 -10.53 28.45
N GLU A 142 -1.77 -9.63 28.31
CA GLU A 142 -2.43 -9.37 27.03
C GLU A 142 -1.48 -8.71 26.00
N ASN A 143 -0.45 -8.02 26.44
CA ASN A 143 0.51 -7.30 25.59
C ASN A 143 1.92 -7.88 25.61
N LEU A 144 2.09 -9.18 25.88
CA LEU A 144 3.40 -9.85 25.76
C LEU A 144 4.02 -9.72 24.37
N SER A 145 3.18 -9.69 23.35
CA SER A 145 3.56 -9.28 22.00
C SER A 145 3.03 -7.87 21.71
N MET A 146 3.92 -6.99 21.28
CA MET A 146 3.60 -5.65 20.79
C MET A 146 3.29 -5.61 19.28
N ILE A 147 3.38 -6.76 18.61
CA ILE A 147 3.00 -6.90 17.19
C ILE A 147 1.47 -6.75 17.14
N PRO A 148 0.96 -5.81 16.33
CA PRO A 148 -0.48 -5.66 16.16
C PRO A 148 -1.13 -6.91 15.58
N ASP A 149 -2.24 -7.34 16.16
CA ASP A 149 -3.11 -8.32 15.53
C ASP A 149 -3.92 -7.60 14.44
N GLU A 150 -3.54 -7.78 13.19
CA GLU A 150 -4.26 -7.21 12.05
C GLU A 150 -5.51 -8.02 11.75
N LYS A 151 -6.63 -7.33 11.62
CA LYS A 151 -7.90 -7.96 11.27
C LYS A 151 -8.02 -8.16 9.77
N GLN A 152 -8.64 -9.26 9.41
CA GLN A 152 -9.12 -9.49 8.06
C GLN A 152 -10.63 -9.32 8.02
N TYR A 153 -11.13 -8.67 6.99
CA TYR A 153 -12.54 -8.41 6.77
C TYR A 153 -13.07 -9.29 5.65
N LEU A 154 -14.07 -10.12 5.97
CA LEU A 154 -14.74 -10.95 4.98
C LEU A 154 -15.63 -10.08 4.09
N VAL A 155 -15.42 -10.14 2.79
CA VAL A 155 -16.27 -9.45 1.80
C VAL A 155 -17.42 -10.35 1.41
N VAL A 156 -18.66 -9.87 1.60
CA VAL A 156 -19.89 -10.61 1.37
C VAL A 156 -20.77 -9.86 0.38
N ASP A 157 -21.22 -10.54 -0.65
CA ASP A 157 -22.20 -10.00 -1.58
C ASP A 157 -23.57 -9.90 -0.89
N GLU A 158 -24.12 -8.69 -0.80
CA GLU A 158 -25.40 -8.42 -0.14
C GLU A 158 -26.58 -9.12 -0.83
N SER A 159 -26.46 -9.42 -2.12
CA SER A 159 -27.54 -10.02 -2.90
C SER A 159 -27.62 -11.54 -2.76
N SER A 160 -26.47 -12.21 -2.65
CA SER A 160 -26.37 -13.68 -2.62
C SER A 160 -25.89 -14.23 -1.28
N ASP A 161 -25.51 -13.38 -0.34
CA ASP A 161 -24.84 -13.73 0.94
C ASP A 161 -23.56 -14.58 0.74
N ALA A 162 -23.00 -14.56 -0.46
CA ALA A 162 -21.83 -15.33 -0.81
C ALA A 162 -20.53 -14.59 -0.39
N ALA A 163 -19.57 -15.34 0.14
CA ALA A 163 -18.24 -14.82 0.43
C ALA A 163 -17.44 -14.61 -0.86
N ILE A 164 -17.10 -13.33 -1.15
CA ILE A 164 -16.34 -12.94 -2.34
C ILE A 164 -14.84 -13.01 -2.09
N GLY A 165 -14.38 -12.63 -0.90
CA GLY A 165 -12.96 -12.59 -0.59
C GLY A 165 -12.68 -11.98 0.77
N VAL A 166 -11.45 -11.55 0.97
CA VAL A 166 -10.99 -10.96 2.23
C VAL A 166 -10.23 -9.67 1.92
N LEU A 167 -10.47 -8.63 2.70
CA LEU A 167 -9.72 -7.38 2.70
C LEU A 167 -8.94 -7.25 4.01
N ASP A 168 -7.76 -6.64 3.95
CA ASP A 168 -6.96 -6.37 5.13
C ASP A 168 -7.45 -5.13 5.91
N GLU A 169 -6.95 -4.98 7.14
CA GLU A 169 -7.26 -3.85 8.00
C GLU A 169 -6.77 -2.52 7.41
N ALA A 170 -5.64 -2.53 6.68
CA ALA A 170 -5.07 -1.33 6.08
C ALA A 170 -6.00 -0.78 4.98
N PHE A 171 -6.42 -1.64 4.06
CA PHE A 171 -7.39 -1.27 3.03
C PHE A 171 -8.70 -0.77 3.63
N THR A 172 -9.23 -1.50 4.63
CA THR A 172 -10.50 -1.14 5.26
C THR A 172 -10.43 0.17 6.03
N ALA A 173 -9.30 0.46 6.69
CA ALA A 173 -9.11 1.71 7.40
C ALA A 173 -9.11 2.94 6.47
N GLU A 174 -8.53 2.80 5.31
CA GLU A 174 -8.37 3.88 4.33
C GLU A 174 -9.60 4.00 3.43
N TYR A 175 -10.09 2.88 2.93
CA TYR A 175 -11.12 2.81 1.88
C TYR A 175 -12.44 2.16 2.32
N GLY A 176 -12.56 1.59 3.52
CA GLY A 176 -13.72 0.85 4.02
C GLY A 176 -14.94 1.73 4.34
N LYS A 177 -15.33 2.64 3.45
CA LYS A 177 -16.49 3.51 3.62
C LYS A 177 -17.61 3.12 2.67
N PRO A 178 -18.90 3.23 3.08
CA PRO A 178 -20.03 3.04 2.17
C PRO A 178 -19.90 3.95 0.95
N GLY A 179 -20.17 3.39 -0.22
CA GLY A 179 -20.08 4.10 -1.50
C GLY A 179 -18.74 3.92 -2.24
N VAL A 180 -17.66 3.52 -1.57
CA VAL A 180 -16.37 3.24 -2.21
C VAL A 180 -16.49 2.02 -3.10
N LYS A 181 -15.99 2.14 -4.33
CA LYS A 181 -15.87 1.04 -5.27
C LYS A 181 -14.49 0.42 -5.17
N PHE A 182 -14.40 -0.91 -5.31
CA PHE A 182 -13.12 -1.62 -5.36
C PHE A 182 -13.21 -2.87 -6.23
N ILE A 183 -12.06 -3.39 -6.65
CA ILE A 183 -11.96 -4.58 -7.49
C ILE A 183 -11.42 -5.73 -6.64
N ILE A 184 -12.17 -6.83 -6.58
CA ILE A 184 -11.71 -8.08 -5.99
C ILE A 184 -12.08 -9.25 -6.91
N ARG A 185 -11.17 -10.19 -7.10
CA ARG A 185 -11.31 -11.33 -8.04
C ARG A 185 -11.70 -10.90 -9.45
N GLY A 186 -11.15 -9.77 -9.93
CA GLY A 186 -11.41 -9.26 -11.28
C GLY A 186 -12.77 -8.63 -11.49
N SER A 187 -13.58 -8.44 -10.46
CA SER A 187 -14.91 -7.81 -10.56
C SER A 187 -15.01 -6.55 -9.70
N PRO A 188 -15.66 -5.50 -10.19
CA PRO A 188 -15.87 -4.28 -9.43
C PRO A 188 -17.06 -4.42 -8.46
N TRP A 189 -16.85 -3.95 -7.25
CA TRP A 189 -17.82 -3.99 -6.16
C TRP A 189 -17.91 -2.62 -5.47
N LYS A 190 -19.09 -2.29 -4.97
CA LYS A 190 -19.33 -1.09 -4.18
C LYS A 190 -19.65 -1.46 -2.75
N ILE A 191 -18.95 -0.86 -1.79
CA ILE A 191 -19.22 -1.08 -0.37
C ILE A 191 -20.59 -0.51 -0.02
N SER A 192 -21.49 -1.34 0.49
CA SER A 192 -22.79 -0.95 1.04
C SER A 192 -22.66 -0.62 2.51
N ASN A 193 -22.00 -1.50 3.27
CA ASN A 193 -21.85 -1.34 4.71
C ASN A 193 -20.68 -2.15 5.27
N VAL A 194 -20.24 -1.81 6.48
CA VAL A 194 -19.19 -2.52 7.22
C VAL A 194 -19.72 -2.83 8.61
N TYR A 195 -19.81 -4.12 8.95
CA TYR A 195 -20.25 -4.60 10.26
C TYR A 195 -19.29 -5.63 10.83
N GLY A 196 -18.67 -5.32 11.94
CA GLY A 196 -17.75 -6.22 12.63
C GLY A 196 -16.53 -6.54 11.76
N ASP A 197 -16.41 -7.79 11.36
CA ASP A 197 -15.38 -8.32 10.47
C ASP A 197 -15.88 -8.57 9.03
N LYS A 198 -17.07 -8.05 8.69
CA LYS A 198 -17.69 -8.23 7.37
C LYS A 198 -17.89 -6.91 6.64
N ILE A 199 -17.60 -6.91 5.35
CA ILE A 199 -17.87 -5.83 4.42
C ILE A 199 -18.92 -6.30 3.43
N TYR A 200 -20.10 -5.70 3.50
CA TYR A 200 -21.19 -5.98 2.58
C TYR A 200 -21.05 -5.14 1.33
N VAL A 201 -21.16 -5.77 0.17
CA VAL A 201 -20.92 -5.15 -1.12
C VAL A 201 -22.02 -5.47 -2.12
N LYS A 202 -22.16 -4.60 -3.12
CA LYS A 202 -23.00 -4.82 -4.30
C LYS A 202 -22.13 -4.85 -5.54
N SER A 203 -22.43 -5.77 -6.45
CA SER A 203 -21.81 -5.75 -7.77
C SER A 203 -22.17 -4.45 -8.50
N VAL A 204 -21.20 -3.87 -9.20
CA VAL A 204 -21.40 -2.69 -10.06
C VAL A 204 -20.81 -2.99 -11.44
N ASP A 205 -21.49 -2.52 -12.48
CA ASP A 205 -21.04 -2.72 -13.85
C ASP A 205 -19.94 -1.73 -14.27
N ASP A 206 -19.96 -0.53 -13.65
CA ASP A 206 -19.00 0.53 -13.92
C ASP A 206 -17.86 0.50 -12.91
N PRO A 207 -16.62 0.10 -13.31
CA PRO A 207 -15.44 0.07 -12.45
C PRO A 207 -14.78 1.45 -12.29
N THR A 208 -15.33 2.52 -12.88
CA THR A 208 -14.75 3.86 -12.73
C THR A 208 -14.68 4.21 -11.25
N GLY A 209 -13.51 4.57 -10.78
CA GLY A 209 -13.29 4.87 -9.39
C GLY A 209 -13.04 3.65 -8.50
N ALA A 210 -12.90 2.47 -9.06
CA ALA A 210 -12.71 1.26 -8.26
C ALA A 210 -11.23 1.03 -7.88
N ILE A 211 -10.98 0.87 -6.59
CA ILE A 211 -9.65 0.65 -6.01
C ILE A 211 -9.36 -0.86 -6.00
N PRO A 212 -8.24 -1.35 -6.54
CA PRO A 212 -7.91 -2.76 -6.44
C PRO A 212 -7.72 -3.23 -4.99
N SER A 213 -8.32 -4.37 -4.63
CA SER A 213 -8.28 -4.93 -3.27
C SER A 213 -6.89 -5.35 -2.78
N TRP A 214 -5.94 -5.55 -3.72
CA TRP A 214 -4.55 -5.90 -3.38
C TRP A 214 -3.66 -4.69 -3.06
N ILE A 215 -4.21 -3.46 -3.00
CA ILE A 215 -3.53 -2.31 -2.41
C ILE A 215 -3.58 -2.47 -0.88
N GLY A 216 -3.03 -3.57 -0.40
CA GLY A 216 -2.72 -3.78 1.00
C GLY A 216 -1.37 -3.15 1.36
N GLU A 217 -0.69 -3.69 2.36
CA GLU A 217 0.66 -3.26 2.75
C GLU A 217 1.65 -3.42 1.58
N GLU A 218 1.73 -2.41 0.72
CA GLU A 218 2.73 -2.37 -0.33
C GLU A 218 4.10 -2.21 0.33
N ILE A 219 5.02 -3.17 0.05
CA ILE A 219 6.40 -3.06 0.52
C ILE A 219 6.98 -1.76 -0.03
N PRO A 220 7.38 -0.80 0.81
CA PRO A 220 7.86 0.49 0.34
C PRO A 220 9.23 0.33 -0.35
N VAL A 221 9.41 1.01 -1.47
CA VAL A 221 10.71 1.16 -2.13
C VAL A 221 11.52 2.18 -1.33
N PRO A 222 12.74 1.84 -0.88
CA PRO A 222 13.60 2.74 -0.14
C PRO A 222 14.05 3.94 -0.97
N PHE A 223 14.35 5.04 -0.30
CA PHE A 223 14.86 6.26 -0.90
C PHE A 223 16.14 5.99 -1.73
N GLU A 224 17.08 5.23 -1.18
CA GLU A 224 18.37 4.93 -1.80
C GLU A 224 18.22 4.16 -3.13
N VAL A 225 17.27 3.24 -3.18
CA VAL A 225 16.94 2.48 -4.40
C VAL A 225 16.37 3.41 -5.47
N ALA A 226 15.41 4.26 -5.10
CA ALA A 226 14.78 5.20 -6.03
C ALA A 226 15.79 6.23 -6.55
N GLN A 227 16.68 6.72 -5.69
CA GLN A 227 17.75 7.65 -6.07
C GLN A 227 18.76 7.03 -7.05
N GLU A 228 19.14 5.75 -6.85
CA GLU A 228 20.04 5.09 -7.80
C GLU A 228 19.35 4.84 -9.15
N VAL A 229 18.07 4.48 -9.18
CA VAL A 229 17.27 4.42 -10.42
C VAL A 229 17.29 5.78 -11.15
N ALA A 230 17.06 6.86 -10.41
CA ALA A 230 17.11 8.23 -10.96
C ALA A 230 18.51 8.61 -11.47
N SER A 231 19.56 8.22 -10.76
CA SER A 231 20.95 8.43 -11.17
C SER A 231 21.28 7.66 -12.47
N ILE A 232 20.75 6.43 -12.64
CA ILE A 232 20.87 5.69 -13.92
C ILE A 232 20.24 6.49 -15.05
N ARG A 233 19.03 7.03 -14.86
CA ARG A 233 18.34 7.86 -15.87
C ARG A 233 19.17 9.09 -16.23
N GLY A 234 19.75 9.78 -15.25
CA GLY A 234 20.64 10.93 -15.48
C GLY A 234 21.91 10.56 -16.24
N LEU A 235 22.51 9.40 -15.92
CA LEU A 235 23.67 8.88 -16.65
C LEU A 235 23.32 8.57 -18.12
N VAL A 236 22.17 7.98 -18.38
CA VAL A 236 21.69 7.69 -19.74
C VAL A 236 21.49 8.99 -20.52
N GLU A 237 20.82 10.00 -19.94
CA GLU A 237 20.67 11.32 -20.56
C GLU A 237 22.02 11.92 -20.94
N GLN A 238 22.97 11.96 -19.99
CA GLN A 238 24.29 12.52 -20.22
C GLN A 238 25.05 11.83 -21.36
N LYS A 239 24.99 10.49 -21.41
CA LYS A 239 25.69 9.70 -22.43
C LYS A 239 25.07 9.86 -23.81
N ILE A 240 23.74 9.82 -23.92
CA ILE A 240 23.05 10.03 -25.20
C ILE A 240 23.33 11.43 -25.74
N ARG A 241 23.29 12.47 -24.90
CA ARG A 241 23.62 13.86 -25.31
C ARG A 241 25.08 14.01 -25.78
N ARG A 242 25.96 13.08 -25.36
CA ARG A 242 27.36 12.99 -25.84
C ARG A 242 27.53 12.13 -27.09
N GLY A 243 26.42 11.61 -27.65
CA GLY A 243 26.44 10.80 -28.87
C GLY A 243 26.73 9.31 -28.67
N VAL A 244 26.73 8.82 -27.39
CA VAL A 244 26.90 7.38 -27.11
C VAL A 244 25.61 6.64 -27.48
N LYS A 245 25.73 5.51 -28.17
CA LYS A 245 24.59 4.72 -28.60
C LYS A 245 23.92 4.02 -27.40
N PRO A 246 22.59 3.90 -27.39
CA PRO A 246 21.86 3.22 -26.32
C PRO A 246 22.34 1.79 -26.01
N GLU A 247 22.73 1.04 -27.05
CA GLU A 247 23.21 -0.34 -26.92
C GLU A 247 24.56 -0.40 -26.18
N GLU A 248 25.44 0.59 -26.43
CA GLU A 248 26.72 0.71 -25.73
C GLU A 248 26.50 1.07 -24.25
N ILE A 249 25.51 1.93 -23.96
CA ILE A 249 25.13 2.29 -22.60
C ILE A 249 24.60 1.05 -21.87
N ALA A 250 23.72 0.29 -22.52
CA ALA A 250 23.17 -0.93 -21.95
C ALA A 250 24.26 -1.97 -21.64
N ALA A 251 25.22 -2.16 -22.57
CA ALA A 251 26.35 -3.07 -22.37
C ALA A 251 27.29 -2.63 -21.22
N GLN A 252 27.46 -1.32 -21.02
CA GLN A 252 28.22 -0.79 -19.89
C GLN A 252 27.50 -1.01 -18.56
N LEU A 253 26.19 -0.78 -18.50
CA LEU A 253 25.40 -0.99 -17.30
C LEU A 253 25.28 -2.47 -16.95
N ALA A 254 25.17 -3.38 -17.94
CA ALA A 254 25.15 -4.83 -17.73
C ALA A 254 26.43 -5.36 -17.03
N LYS A 255 27.56 -4.63 -17.11
CA LYS A 255 28.79 -4.95 -16.35
C LYS A 255 28.70 -4.54 -14.87
N LYS A 256 27.83 -3.58 -14.56
CA LYS A 256 27.68 -3.04 -13.20
C LYS A 256 26.50 -3.67 -12.45
N TYR A 257 25.43 -3.99 -13.18
CA TYR A 257 24.20 -4.53 -12.63
C TYR A 257 24.01 -5.99 -13.07
N PRO A 258 23.45 -6.86 -12.21
CA PRO A 258 23.30 -8.29 -12.51
C PRO A 258 22.10 -8.54 -13.45
N ALA A 259 22.23 -8.06 -14.68
CA ALA A 259 21.28 -8.26 -15.77
C ALA A 259 22.04 -8.31 -17.11
N ASP A 260 21.52 -9.05 -18.08
CA ASP A 260 22.10 -9.04 -19.44
C ASP A 260 21.81 -7.71 -20.18
N ALA A 261 22.58 -7.47 -21.24
CA ALA A 261 22.49 -6.22 -22.00
C ALA A 261 21.11 -6.01 -22.67
N GLU A 262 20.41 -7.08 -23.01
CA GLU A 262 19.06 -7.00 -23.60
C GLU A 262 18.04 -6.56 -22.55
N THR A 263 18.08 -7.15 -21.37
CA THR A 263 17.25 -6.75 -20.22
C THR A 263 17.50 -5.28 -19.85
N VAL A 264 18.77 -4.87 -19.78
CA VAL A 264 19.13 -3.46 -19.52
C VAL A 264 18.61 -2.54 -20.63
N SER A 265 18.75 -2.93 -21.89
CA SER A 265 18.24 -2.14 -23.03
C SER A 265 16.72 -1.93 -22.94
N ARG A 266 15.96 -2.98 -22.58
CA ARG A 266 14.52 -2.87 -22.34
C ARG A 266 14.19 -1.96 -21.17
N ALA A 267 14.95 -2.03 -20.08
CA ALA A 267 14.77 -1.17 -18.90
C ALA A 267 15.02 0.32 -19.20
N LEU A 268 15.87 0.61 -20.18
CA LEU A 268 16.23 1.98 -20.57
C LEU A 268 15.31 2.56 -21.64
N ARG A 269 14.42 1.77 -22.27
CA ARG A 269 13.64 2.17 -23.46
C ARG A 269 12.91 3.49 -23.26
N GLU A 270 12.15 3.67 -22.21
CA GLU A 270 11.40 4.88 -21.94
C GLU A 270 12.32 6.08 -21.63
N THR A 271 13.43 5.85 -20.95
CA THR A 271 14.42 6.90 -20.69
C THR A 271 15.11 7.35 -21.98
N VAL A 272 15.49 6.41 -22.85
CA VAL A 272 16.09 6.68 -24.17
C VAL A 272 15.12 7.45 -25.05
N GLU A 273 13.86 6.98 -25.15
CA GLU A 273 12.80 7.66 -25.90
C GLU A 273 12.57 9.09 -25.38
N HIS A 274 12.59 9.28 -24.06
CA HIS A 274 12.43 10.56 -23.41
C HIS A 274 13.54 11.55 -23.84
N VAL A 275 14.80 11.11 -23.80
CA VAL A 275 15.95 11.91 -24.24
C VAL A 275 15.90 12.22 -25.75
N GLN A 276 15.53 11.24 -26.58
CA GLN A 276 15.41 11.38 -28.03
C GLN A 276 14.33 12.39 -28.43
N ARG A 277 13.27 12.52 -27.64
CA ARG A 277 12.24 13.57 -27.81
C ARG A 277 12.75 14.98 -27.39
N GLY A 278 13.99 15.11 -26.94
CA GLY A 278 14.56 16.38 -26.47
C GLY A 278 14.04 16.83 -25.09
N VAL A 279 13.36 15.96 -24.36
CA VAL A 279 12.74 16.25 -23.08
C VAL A 279 13.73 16.06 -21.93
N LEU A 280 13.62 16.86 -20.88
CA LEU A 280 14.45 16.77 -19.68
C LEU A 280 14.07 15.53 -18.84
N VAL A 281 15.04 14.68 -18.56
CA VAL A 281 14.84 13.48 -17.76
C VAL A 281 14.81 13.82 -16.26
N PRO A 282 13.84 13.31 -15.48
CA PRO A 282 13.87 13.39 -14.02
C PRO A 282 15.04 12.55 -13.46
N THR A 283 15.84 13.15 -12.57
CA THR A 283 17.04 12.53 -12.00
C THR A 283 17.05 12.61 -10.47
N ASP A 284 18.10 12.09 -9.85
CA ASP A 284 18.35 12.25 -8.42
C ASP A 284 18.51 13.72 -7.98
N LYS A 285 18.87 14.61 -8.91
CA LYS A 285 19.07 16.05 -8.67
C LYS A 285 18.05 16.95 -9.37
N ARG A 286 17.03 16.35 -9.97
CA ARG A 286 16.06 17.09 -10.78
C ARG A 286 14.67 16.53 -10.62
N ILE A 287 13.78 17.38 -10.08
CA ILE A 287 12.34 17.18 -10.12
C ILE A 287 11.84 17.81 -11.42
N VAL A 288 11.01 17.07 -12.16
CA VAL A 288 10.35 17.57 -13.36
C VAL A 288 8.85 17.56 -13.13
N VAL A 289 8.18 18.66 -13.45
CA VAL A 289 6.73 18.80 -13.30
C VAL A 289 6.10 18.97 -14.66
N GLU A 290 5.18 18.07 -15.02
CA GLU A 290 4.45 18.10 -16.28
C GLU A 290 2.94 18.07 -16.07
N GLU A 291 2.19 18.51 -17.08
CA GLU A 291 0.73 18.49 -17.12
C GLU A 291 0.26 17.40 -18.08
N TRP A 292 -0.75 16.65 -17.66
CA TRP A 292 -1.43 15.67 -18.48
C TRP A 292 -2.92 15.64 -18.13
N GLU A 293 -3.77 15.99 -19.09
CA GLU A 293 -5.23 16.09 -18.90
C GLU A 293 -5.58 16.93 -17.66
N GLU A 294 -6.23 16.35 -16.67
CA GLU A 294 -6.62 17.00 -15.40
C GLU A 294 -5.60 16.77 -14.27
N PHE A 295 -4.43 16.18 -14.59
CA PHE A 295 -3.40 15.84 -13.62
C PHE A 295 -2.14 16.69 -13.79
N VAL A 296 -1.53 17.03 -12.66
CA VAL A 296 -0.12 17.43 -12.61
C VAL A 296 0.69 16.23 -12.11
N ILE A 297 1.71 15.88 -12.87
CA ILE A 297 2.65 14.82 -12.56
C ILE A 297 3.96 15.42 -12.09
N ILE A 298 4.35 15.12 -10.87
CA ILE A 298 5.62 15.53 -10.28
C ILE A 298 6.53 14.30 -10.28
N HIS A 299 7.56 14.31 -11.10
CA HIS A 299 8.59 13.27 -11.11
C HIS A 299 9.51 13.47 -9.91
N ALA A 300 9.26 12.74 -8.85
CA ALA A 300 9.95 12.79 -7.57
C ALA A 300 10.49 11.39 -7.24
N ASN A 301 11.78 11.18 -7.46
CA ASN A 301 12.42 9.88 -7.32
C ASN A 301 12.90 9.64 -5.87
N PHE A 302 12.00 9.73 -4.88
CA PHE A 302 12.37 9.73 -3.45
C PHE A 302 11.93 8.46 -2.71
N GLY A 303 11.44 7.45 -3.43
CA GLY A 303 10.94 6.22 -2.83
C GLY A 303 9.53 6.38 -2.26
N SER A 304 8.98 5.28 -1.74
CA SER A 304 7.55 5.24 -1.41
C SER A 304 7.15 6.15 -0.25
N LEU A 305 7.90 6.10 0.87
CA LEU A 305 7.50 6.79 2.10
C LEU A 305 7.71 8.31 2.01
N ALA A 306 8.84 8.74 1.43
CA ALA A 306 9.11 10.17 1.24
C ALA A 306 8.15 10.78 0.21
N ASN A 307 7.85 10.09 -0.89
CA ASN A 307 6.85 10.54 -1.85
C ASN A 307 5.44 10.61 -1.24
N ARG A 308 5.08 9.65 -0.37
CA ARG A 308 3.80 9.70 0.35
C ARG A 308 3.73 10.92 1.26
N ALA A 309 4.79 11.22 2.01
CA ALA A 309 4.86 12.39 2.87
C ALA A 309 4.77 13.71 2.08
N LEU A 310 5.53 13.82 0.98
CA LEU A 310 5.49 14.99 0.09
C LEU A 310 4.11 15.15 -0.56
N ALA A 311 3.53 14.06 -1.06
CA ALA A 311 2.20 14.04 -1.67
C ALA A 311 1.12 14.54 -0.70
N GLN A 312 1.17 14.07 0.55
CA GLN A 312 0.23 14.47 1.59
C GLN A 312 0.38 15.94 1.97
N LEU A 313 1.61 16.43 2.09
CA LEU A 313 1.90 17.85 2.36
C LEU A 313 1.39 18.73 1.22
N LEU A 314 1.73 18.41 -0.03
CA LEU A 314 1.29 19.16 -1.20
C LEU A 314 -0.24 19.18 -1.33
N GLY A 315 -0.88 18.02 -1.18
CA GLY A 315 -2.33 17.90 -1.22
C GLY A 315 -3.03 18.73 -0.15
N TYR A 316 -2.50 18.73 1.08
CA TYR A 316 -3.03 19.55 2.17
C TYR A 316 -2.91 21.04 1.90
N VAL A 317 -1.72 21.52 1.54
CA VAL A 317 -1.49 22.96 1.29
C VAL A 317 -2.30 23.46 0.08
N LEU A 318 -2.43 22.64 -0.96
CA LEU A 318 -3.29 22.98 -2.11
C LEU A 318 -4.76 23.05 -1.74
N SER A 319 -5.25 22.10 -0.94
CA SER A 319 -6.66 22.09 -0.50
C SER A 319 -6.99 23.31 0.36
N GLU A 320 -6.10 23.70 1.28
CA GLU A 320 -6.27 24.89 2.12
C GLU A 320 -6.31 26.18 1.26
N ARG A 321 -5.40 26.30 0.27
CA ARG A 321 -5.33 27.49 -0.60
C ARG A 321 -6.54 27.65 -1.53
N ARG A 322 -7.05 26.55 -2.04
CA ARG A 322 -8.13 26.56 -3.04
C ARG A 322 -9.52 26.36 -2.43
N SER A 323 -9.60 25.98 -1.15
CA SER A 323 -10.86 25.58 -0.49
C SER A 323 -11.60 24.48 -1.27
N THR A 324 -10.85 23.63 -1.98
CA THR A 324 -11.39 22.53 -2.80
C THR A 324 -10.66 21.23 -2.48
N SER A 325 -11.34 20.11 -2.67
CA SER A 325 -10.71 18.80 -2.52
C SER A 325 -9.68 18.56 -3.61
N VAL A 326 -8.51 18.06 -3.24
CA VAL A 326 -7.42 17.68 -4.12
C VAL A 326 -7.17 16.18 -3.94
N ALA A 327 -7.26 15.42 -5.02
CA ALA A 327 -6.88 14.01 -4.98
C ALA A 327 -5.38 13.90 -5.28
N VAL A 328 -4.67 13.14 -4.45
CA VAL A 328 -3.22 12.95 -4.58
C VAL A 328 -2.90 11.48 -4.52
N GLN A 329 -2.08 11.03 -5.45
CA GLN A 329 -1.57 9.67 -5.51
C GLN A 329 -0.06 9.69 -5.71
N HIS A 330 0.60 8.57 -5.43
CA HIS A 330 2.04 8.48 -5.58
C HIS A 330 2.49 7.05 -5.90
N ASP A 331 3.61 6.99 -6.57
CA ASP A 331 4.45 5.81 -6.69
C ASP A 331 5.87 6.14 -6.16
N PRO A 332 6.84 5.22 -6.15
CA PRO A 332 8.19 5.51 -5.67
C PRO A 332 8.93 6.59 -6.46
N TYR A 333 8.46 6.94 -7.64
CA TYR A 333 9.14 7.81 -8.62
C TYR A 333 8.32 9.04 -8.98
N ARG A 334 7.01 9.09 -8.63
CA ARG A 334 6.09 10.16 -9.06
C ARG A 334 5.02 10.46 -8.02
N ILE A 335 4.51 11.68 -8.11
CA ILE A 335 3.31 12.13 -7.40
C ILE A 335 2.33 12.65 -8.45
N PHE A 336 1.09 12.21 -8.38
CA PHE A 336 -0.01 12.62 -9.25
C PHE A 336 -0.99 13.45 -8.45
N ILE A 337 -1.26 14.67 -8.93
CA ILE A 337 -2.20 15.59 -8.30
C ILE A 337 -3.33 15.87 -9.27
N GLN A 338 -4.55 15.48 -8.87
CA GLN A 338 -5.76 15.80 -9.60
C GLN A 338 -6.47 16.97 -8.93
N THR A 339 -6.77 18.02 -9.68
CA THR A 339 -7.51 19.19 -9.21
C THR A 339 -8.84 19.27 -9.93
N MET A 340 -9.90 19.68 -9.23
CA MET A 340 -11.16 20.02 -9.90
C MET A 340 -10.95 21.31 -10.71
N GLY A 341 -10.79 21.17 -12.04
CA GLY A 341 -10.46 22.24 -12.98
C GLY A 341 -9.17 21.93 -13.73
N THR A 342 -8.65 22.86 -14.52
CA THR A 342 -7.38 22.70 -15.22
C THR A 342 -6.24 22.55 -14.21
N ALA A 343 -5.50 21.46 -14.32
CA ALA A 343 -4.26 21.27 -13.61
C ALA A 343 -3.32 22.42 -13.94
N ASN A 344 -2.63 22.98 -12.96
CA ASN A 344 -1.74 24.12 -13.16
C ASN A 344 -0.37 23.81 -12.59
N VAL A 345 0.58 23.54 -13.49
CA VAL A 345 1.99 23.29 -13.15
C VAL A 345 2.61 24.47 -12.42
N ASP A 346 2.28 25.71 -12.82
CA ASP A 346 2.84 26.91 -12.20
C ASP A 346 2.41 27.06 -10.74
N ALA A 347 1.18 26.64 -10.41
CA ALA A 347 0.74 26.58 -9.03
C ALA A 347 1.54 25.58 -8.18
N ILE A 348 1.92 24.45 -8.74
CA ILE A 348 2.75 23.45 -8.05
C ILE A 348 4.18 23.98 -7.86
N ILE A 349 4.76 24.61 -8.87
CA ILE A 349 6.09 25.22 -8.77
C ILE A 349 6.09 26.33 -7.72
N GLY A 350 5.07 27.22 -7.76
CA GLY A 350 4.91 28.26 -6.75
C GLY A 350 4.73 27.70 -5.34
N LEU A 351 4.12 26.51 -5.20
CA LEU A 351 4.02 25.83 -3.93
C LEU A 351 5.38 25.38 -3.39
N PHE A 352 6.24 24.81 -4.25
CA PHE A 352 7.61 24.48 -3.86
C PHE A 352 8.43 25.73 -3.48
N ASP A 353 8.23 26.86 -4.16
CA ASP A 353 8.90 28.12 -3.81
C ASP A 353 8.46 28.66 -2.45
N ASP A 354 7.21 28.40 -2.04
CA ASP A 354 6.74 28.75 -0.72
C ASP A 354 7.28 27.78 0.35
N LEU A 355 7.29 26.46 0.06
CA LEU A 355 7.86 25.47 0.95
C LEU A 355 9.35 25.71 1.23
N LYS A 356 10.12 26.20 0.24
CA LYS A 356 11.53 26.63 0.44
C LYS A 356 11.68 27.72 1.51
N LYS A 357 10.67 28.57 1.70
CA LYS A 357 10.70 29.70 2.64
C LYS A 357 10.19 29.31 4.02
N MET A 358 9.51 28.17 4.15
CA MET A 358 8.91 27.74 5.43
C MET A 358 9.96 27.16 6.36
N PRO A 359 9.87 27.44 7.68
CA PRO A 359 10.60 26.71 8.72
C PRO A 359 10.20 25.23 8.76
N ASN A 360 11.13 24.37 9.17
CA ASN A 360 10.88 22.93 9.28
C ASN A 360 9.74 22.60 10.27
N GLU A 361 9.64 23.37 11.35
CA GLU A 361 8.57 23.23 12.35
C GLU A 361 7.19 23.48 11.71
N THR A 362 7.06 24.53 10.89
CA THR A 362 5.82 24.83 10.17
C THR A 362 5.43 23.71 9.18
N ILE A 363 6.42 23.16 8.47
CA ILE A 363 6.21 22.03 7.56
C ILE A 363 5.73 20.80 8.32
N GLN A 364 6.36 20.50 9.47
CA GLN A 364 5.97 19.39 10.34
C GLN A 364 4.55 19.58 10.89
N ASP A 365 4.19 20.78 11.32
CA ASP A 365 2.85 21.10 11.83
C ASP A 365 1.78 20.93 10.75
N GLN A 366 2.06 21.39 9.51
CA GLN A 366 1.15 21.20 8.38
C GLN A 366 0.98 19.73 8.04
N LEU A 367 2.08 18.97 7.98
CA LEU A 367 2.02 17.55 7.72
C LEU A 367 1.30 16.80 8.86
N THR A 368 1.50 17.18 10.11
CA THR A 368 0.78 16.64 11.26
C THR A 368 -0.72 16.87 11.11
N THR A 369 -1.11 18.12 10.82
CA THR A 369 -2.52 18.49 10.62
C THR A 369 -3.17 17.73 9.47
N ALA A 370 -2.44 17.51 8.39
CA ALA A 370 -2.88 16.67 7.27
C ALA A 370 -3.05 15.21 7.70
N THR A 371 -2.06 14.68 8.41
CA THR A 371 -1.96 13.26 8.77
C THR A 371 -3.06 12.83 9.73
N VAL A 372 -3.36 13.61 10.75
CA VAL A 372 -4.36 13.25 11.78
C VAL A 372 -5.78 13.12 11.23
N LYS A 373 -6.05 13.65 10.04
CA LYS A 373 -7.35 13.52 9.35
C LYS A 373 -7.49 12.23 8.54
N THR A 374 -6.45 11.43 8.40
CA THR A 374 -6.39 10.25 7.53
C THR A 374 -6.82 8.95 8.22
N GLY A 375 -7.26 7.97 7.43
CA GLY A 375 -7.50 6.60 7.89
C GLY A 375 -6.22 5.92 8.39
N LEU A 376 -5.08 6.24 7.79
CA LEU A 376 -3.75 5.78 8.19
C LEU A 376 -3.45 6.12 9.65
N PHE A 377 -3.64 7.40 10.05
CA PHE A 377 -3.45 7.82 11.43
C PHE A 377 -4.45 7.16 12.38
N LYS A 378 -5.71 7.01 11.97
CA LYS A 378 -6.73 6.29 12.76
C LYS A 378 -6.26 4.87 13.08
N ARG A 379 -5.77 4.13 12.09
CA ARG A 379 -5.24 2.77 12.25
C ARG A 379 -4.09 2.75 13.27
N ARG A 380 -3.07 3.61 13.09
CA ARG A 380 -1.94 3.71 14.02
C ARG A 380 -2.37 4.06 15.43
N MET A 381 -3.24 5.06 15.58
CA MET A 381 -3.77 5.48 16.86
C MET A 381 -4.46 4.32 17.60
N ILE A 382 -5.26 3.51 16.91
CA ILE A 382 -5.94 2.37 17.53
C ILE A 382 -4.91 1.29 17.93
N HIS A 383 -3.93 0.98 17.07
CA HIS A 383 -2.89 0.02 17.40
C HIS A 383 -2.08 0.45 18.62
N VAL A 384 -1.66 1.73 18.67
CA VAL A 384 -0.94 2.28 19.81
C VAL A 384 -1.82 2.28 21.06
N ALA A 385 -3.08 2.72 20.97
CA ALA A 385 -4.00 2.73 22.09
C ALA A 385 -4.28 1.32 22.65
N ARG A 386 -4.31 0.28 21.78
CA ARG A 386 -4.38 -1.12 22.21
C ARG A 386 -3.12 -1.55 22.96
N ARG A 387 -1.93 -1.20 22.48
CA ARG A 387 -0.65 -1.51 23.15
C ARG A 387 -0.49 -0.80 24.49
N PHE A 388 -1.06 0.39 24.64
CA PHE A 388 -1.20 1.07 25.94
C PHE A 388 -2.34 0.52 26.81
N GLY A 389 -3.15 -0.41 26.28
CA GLY A 389 -4.33 -0.95 26.97
C GLY A 389 -5.47 0.06 27.16
N ALA A 390 -5.44 1.19 26.45
CA ALA A 390 -6.50 2.20 26.48
C ALA A 390 -7.74 1.75 25.72
N ILE A 391 -7.55 0.94 24.67
CA ILE A 391 -8.61 0.29 23.91
C ILE A 391 -8.39 -1.21 24.01
N LYS A 392 -9.46 -1.97 24.25
CA LYS A 392 -9.38 -3.43 24.30
C LYS A 392 -9.14 -4.02 22.91
N LYS A 393 -8.41 -5.14 22.82
CA LYS A 393 -8.05 -5.79 21.55
C LYS A 393 -9.22 -6.13 20.64
N TRP A 394 -10.38 -6.46 21.22
CA TRP A 394 -11.58 -6.89 20.50
C TRP A 394 -12.50 -5.74 20.03
N VAL A 395 -12.19 -4.47 20.36
CA VAL A 395 -12.97 -3.32 19.88
C VAL A 395 -12.85 -3.21 18.36
N ASP A 396 -14.01 -3.12 17.69
CA ASP A 396 -14.08 -3.01 16.25
C ASP A 396 -13.61 -1.65 15.74
N PHE A 397 -12.76 -1.70 14.75
CA PHE A 397 -12.17 -0.53 14.10
C PHE A 397 -13.22 0.35 13.41
N SER A 398 -14.23 -0.27 12.79
CA SER A 398 -15.29 0.42 12.04
C SER A 398 -16.20 1.27 12.93
N THR A 399 -16.37 0.85 14.20
CA THR A 399 -17.27 1.51 15.15
C THR A 399 -16.66 2.77 15.80
N VAL A 400 -15.36 2.97 15.66
CA VAL A 400 -14.64 4.08 16.31
C VAL A 400 -14.54 5.28 15.37
N SER A 401 -15.15 6.40 15.76
CA SER A 401 -14.99 7.67 15.05
C SER A 401 -13.57 8.21 15.18
N LEU A 402 -12.91 8.52 14.06
CA LEU A 402 -11.57 9.15 14.07
C LEU A 402 -11.55 10.45 14.90
N ARG A 403 -12.57 11.30 14.70
CA ARG A 403 -12.66 12.56 15.43
C ARG A 403 -12.74 12.36 16.95
N SER A 404 -13.56 11.41 17.41
CA SER A 404 -13.68 11.08 18.82
C SER A 404 -12.40 10.48 19.38
N LEU A 405 -11.74 9.62 18.62
CA LEU A 405 -10.48 8.99 19.00
C LEU A 405 -9.37 10.05 19.17
N VAL A 406 -9.17 10.91 18.19
CA VAL A 406 -8.18 11.99 18.23
C VAL A 406 -8.44 12.89 19.43
N LYS A 407 -9.70 13.38 19.59
CA LYS A 407 -10.07 14.24 20.70
C LYS A 407 -9.84 13.60 22.09
N SER A 408 -10.01 12.27 22.19
CA SER A 408 -9.85 11.55 23.46
C SER A 408 -8.37 11.39 23.87
N PHE A 409 -7.47 11.35 22.90
CA PHE A 409 -6.04 11.11 23.15
C PHE A 409 -5.14 12.31 22.81
N GLU A 410 -5.69 13.39 22.28
CA GLU A 410 -4.94 14.62 21.98
C GLU A 410 -4.13 15.08 23.19
N GLY A 411 -2.85 15.41 23.00
CA GLY A 411 -1.93 15.79 24.07
C GLY A 411 -1.47 14.66 24.99
N SER A 412 -1.89 13.40 24.74
CA SER A 412 -1.44 12.24 25.52
C SER A 412 -0.21 11.56 24.90
N VAL A 413 0.47 10.75 25.72
CA VAL A 413 1.59 9.91 25.27
C VAL A 413 1.18 8.91 24.15
N ILE A 414 -0.10 8.53 24.10
CA ILE A 414 -0.65 7.67 23.04
C ILE A 414 -0.66 8.40 21.70
N TYR A 415 -1.06 9.67 21.73
CA TYR A 415 -1.09 10.51 20.53
C TYR A 415 0.33 10.78 20.00
N GLU A 416 1.26 11.13 20.90
CA GLU A 416 2.68 11.30 20.55
C GLU A 416 3.27 10.03 19.90
N GLU A 417 3.03 8.87 20.50
CA GLU A 417 3.54 7.59 19.97
C GLU A 417 2.94 7.23 18.62
N ALA A 418 1.63 7.47 18.43
CA ALA A 418 0.97 7.24 17.15
C ALA A 418 1.52 8.14 16.05
N LEU A 419 1.79 9.41 16.32
CA LEU A 419 2.44 10.32 15.36
C LEU A 419 3.86 9.87 15.04
N LYS A 420 4.67 9.50 16.05
CA LYS A 420 6.02 8.97 15.79
C LYS A 420 5.99 7.75 14.88
N GLU A 421 5.09 6.80 15.15
CA GLU A 421 4.97 5.61 14.29
C GLU A 421 4.56 5.94 12.87
N VAL A 422 3.60 6.85 12.67
CA VAL A 422 3.21 7.26 11.31
C VAL A 422 4.37 7.92 10.58
N PHE A 423 5.09 8.82 11.25
CA PHE A 423 6.19 9.56 10.63
C PHE A 423 7.45 8.72 10.37
N THR A 424 7.58 7.55 10.99
CA THR A 424 8.70 6.64 10.74
C THR A 424 8.32 5.47 9.85
N LYS A 425 7.16 4.86 10.06
CA LYS A 425 6.77 3.62 9.37
C LYS A 425 5.92 3.84 8.11
N ASP A 426 5.15 4.93 8.07
CA ASP A 426 4.20 5.19 6.99
C ASP A 426 4.57 6.42 6.15
N LEU A 427 5.22 7.41 6.77
CA LEU A 427 5.70 8.64 6.15
C LEU A 427 7.15 8.85 6.60
N ASP A 428 8.06 9.12 5.68
CA ASP A 428 9.44 9.44 6.05
C ASP A 428 9.59 10.95 6.23
N LEU A 429 9.23 11.46 7.42
CA LEU A 429 9.31 12.89 7.74
C LEU A 429 10.75 13.41 7.69
N GLN A 430 11.71 12.66 8.21
CA GLN A 430 13.11 13.09 8.21
C GLN A 430 13.64 13.26 6.80
N ARG A 431 13.35 12.30 5.94
CA ARG A 431 13.76 12.36 4.53
C ARG A 431 13.02 13.48 3.79
N LEU A 432 11.74 13.70 4.07
CA LEU A 432 11.00 14.83 3.50
C LEU A 432 11.66 16.17 3.83
N LEU A 433 12.01 16.40 5.09
CA LEU A 433 12.68 17.63 5.51
C LEU A 433 14.06 17.79 4.85
N GLN A 434 14.83 16.71 4.72
CA GLN A 434 16.10 16.71 4.00
C GLN A 434 15.91 17.06 2.52
N ILE A 435 14.93 16.48 1.83
CA ILE A 435 14.60 16.77 0.44
C ILE A 435 14.26 18.26 0.26
N LEU A 436 13.44 18.82 1.15
CA LEU A 436 13.07 20.23 1.09
C LEU A 436 14.27 21.16 1.35
N ASP A 437 15.20 20.76 2.23
CA ASP A 437 16.45 21.49 2.42
C ASP A 437 17.38 21.39 1.20
N ASP A 438 17.47 20.22 0.56
CA ASP A 438 18.23 20.05 -0.68
C ASP A 438 17.62 20.86 -1.86
N ILE A 439 16.30 21.02 -1.90
CA ILE A 439 15.62 21.93 -2.83
C ILE A 439 15.93 23.38 -2.48
N LYS A 440 15.89 23.77 -1.20
CA LYS A 440 16.19 25.11 -0.71
C LYS A 440 17.64 25.54 -1.02
N THR A 441 18.56 24.60 -0.89
CA THR A 441 20.00 24.82 -1.17
C THR A 441 20.38 24.63 -2.63
N ASN A 442 19.41 24.44 -3.53
CA ASN A 442 19.59 24.20 -4.97
C ASN A 442 20.46 22.96 -5.32
N LYS A 443 20.53 21.99 -4.43
CA LYS A 443 21.09 20.66 -4.75
C LYS A 443 20.12 19.84 -5.60
N ILE A 444 18.82 20.08 -5.44
CA ILE A 444 17.75 19.54 -6.27
C ILE A 444 17.06 20.72 -6.98
N GLU A 445 17.07 20.70 -8.30
CA GLU A 445 16.37 21.68 -9.13
C GLU A 445 14.94 21.22 -9.44
N ILE A 446 14.02 22.18 -9.61
CA ILE A 446 12.63 21.91 -9.99
C ILE A 446 12.38 22.59 -11.33
N LEU A 447 11.98 21.82 -12.33
CA LEU A 447 11.78 22.29 -13.68
C LEU A 447 10.37 22.00 -14.18
N LYS A 448 9.79 23.00 -14.84
CA LYS A 448 8.55 22.84 -15.60
C LYS A 448 8.84 22.20 -16.94
N LEU A 449 8.00 21.25 -17.33
CA LEU A 449 8.04 20.66 -18.65
C LEU A 449 6.77 21.01 -19.41
N GLU A 450 6.92 21.63 -20.56
CA GLU A 450 5.82 21.91 -21.48
C GLU A 450 5.70 20.77 -22.50
N THR A 451 4.70 19.93 -22.31
CA THR A 451 4.47 18.73 -23.15
C THR A 451 3.46 18.93 -24.25
N GLY A 452 2.78 20.09 -24.27
CA GLY A 452 1.67 20.34 -25.20
C GLY A 452 0.51 19.35 -25.03
N GLY A 453 0.31 18.83 -23.82
CA GLY A 453 -0.74 17.85 -23.48
C GLY A 453 -0.36 16.38 -23.77
N ASN A 454 0.84 16.11 -24.29
CA ASN A 454 1.31 14.75 -24.54
C ASN A 454 2.03 14.19 -23.31
N VAL A 455 1.73 12.94 -22.98
CA VAL A 455 2.42 12.22 -21.89
C VAL A 455 3.87 11.91 -22.27
N THR A 456 4.79 12.19 -21.37
CA THR A 456 6.18 11.77 -21.56
C THR A 456 6.35 10.25 -21.41
N PRO A 457 7.37 9.64 -22.06
CA PRO A 457 7.58 8.19 -21.95
C PRO A 457 7.75 7.71 -20.51
N VAL A 458 8.47 8.47 -19.67
CA VAL A 458 8.68 8.10 -18.26
C VAL A 458 7.40 8.29 -17.45
N ALA A 459 6.58 9.32 -17.71
CA ALA A 459 5.29 9.51 -17.04
C ALA A 459 4.30 8.40 -17.39
N ARG A 460 4.29 7.95 -18.65
CA ARG A 460 3.40 6.88 -19.12
C ARG A 460 3.51 5.60 -18.27
N VAL A 461 4.72 5.18 -17.89
CA VAL A 461 4.94 4.03 -17.01
C VAL A 461 4.23 4.21 -15.66
N GLY A 462 4.33 5.40 -15.07
CA GLY A 462 3.66 5.70 -13.81
C GLY A 462 2.14 5.75 -13.94
N ILE A 463 1.62 6.38 -14.99
CA ILE A 463 0.19 6.42 -15.29
C ILE A 463 -0.36 4.99 -15.43
N GLU A 464 0.35 4.14 -16.15
CA GLU A 464 -0.02 2.74 -16.32
C GLU A 464 -0.08 1.98 -14.99
N ARG A 465 0.89 2.20 -14.10
CA ARG A 465 0.91 1.60 -12.76
C ARG A 465 -0.20 2.13 -11.86
N VAL A 466 -0.40 3.44 -11.84
CA VAL A 466 -1.40 4.09 -11.00
C VAL A 466 -2.80 3.82 -11.52
N SER A 467 -3.02 3.79 -12.84
CA SER A 467 -4.31 3.44 -13.41
C SER A 467 -4.71 1.98 -13.18
N MET A 468 -3.76 1.09 -12.90
CA MET A 468 -4.07 -0.23 -12.37
C MET A 468 -4.52 -0.18 -10.89
N LYS A 469 -4.22 0.89 -10.18
CA LYS A 469 -4.50 1.06 -8.74
C LYS A 469 -5.71 1.97 -8.45
N THR A 470 -6.13 2.85 -9.37
CA THR A 470 -7.12 3.90 -9.08
C THR A 470 -7.80 4.50 -10.32
N ASP A 471 -8.57 5.56 -10.11
CA ASP A 471 -9.41 6.34 -11.04
C ASP A 471 -8.71 6.99 -12.24
N LEU A 472 -7.39 6.86 -12.36
CA LEU A 472 -6.58 7.41 -13.46
C LEU A 472 -6.60 6.54 -14.73
N ILE A 473 -7.69 5.83 -15.01
CA ILE A 473 -7.78 4.96 -16.18
C ILE A 473 -8.29 5.77 -17.37
N PRO A 474 -7.49 5.97 -18.44
CA PRO A 474 -7.98 6.54 -19.68
C PRO A 474 -9.19 5.76 -20.21
N SER A 475 -10.18 6.45 -20.78
CA SER A 475 -11.45 5.86 -21.24
C SER A 475 -11.28 4.69 -22.20
N GLU A 476 -10.24 4.68 -23.04
CA GLU A 476 -9.92 3.57 -23.96
C GLU A 476 -9.41 2.34 -23.20
N ARG A 477 -8.59 2.53 -22.20
CA ARG A 477 -8.07 1.43 -21.37
C ARG A 477 -9.13 0.89 -20.43
N MET A 478 -10.07 1.75 -19.99
CA MET A 478 -11.25 1.33 -19.24
C MET A 478 -12.06 0.28 -20.02
N LYS A 479 -12.26 0.50 -21.32
CA LYS A 479 -12.94 -0.49 -22.19
C LYS A 479 -12.18 -1.82 -22.25
N LEU A 480 -10.84 -1.78 -22.36
CA LEU A 480 -10.01 -2.99 -22.33
C LEU A 480 -10.10 -3.73 -20.98
N ILE A 481 -10.02 -3.01 -19.86
CA ILE A 481 -10.17 -3.60 -18.53
C ILE A 481 -11.57 -4.17 -18.32
N LEU A 482 -12.61 -3.48 -18.81
CA LEU A 482 -13.98 -3.99 -18.79
C LEU A 482 -14.12 -5.28 -19.57
N VAL A 483 -13.55 -5.34 -20.77
CA VAL A 483 -13.56 -6.55 -21.63
C VAL A 483 -12.79 -7.67 -20.95
N GLU A 484 -11.57 -7.43 -20.46
CA GLU A 484 -10.76 -8.44 -19.78
C GLU A 484 -11.37 -8.88 -18.44
N SER A 485 -11.96 -7.97 -17.69
CA SER A 485 -12.68 -8.29 -16.44
C SER A 485 -13.95 -9.12 -16.73
N ALA A 486 -14.72 -8.73 -17.74
CA ALA A 486 -15.89 -9.50 -18.18
C ALA A 486 -15.49 -10.90 -18.67
N LYS A 487 -14.42 -10.97 -19.47
CA LYS A 487 -13.85 -12.23 -19.95
C LYS A 487 -13.37 -13.13 -18.81
N ALA A 488 -12.61 -12.57 -17.86
CA ALA A 488 -12.14 -13.29 -16.67
C ALA A 488 -13.31 -13.79 -15.81
N ARG A 489 -14.37 -12.97 -15.65
CA ARG A 489 -15.59 -13.36 -14.94
C ARG A 489 -16.27 -14.53 -15.65
N LEU A 490 -16.52 -14.40 -16.95
CA LEU A 490 -17.15 -15.46 -17.74
C LEU A 490 -16.33 -16.75 -17.71
N LEU A 491 -15.02 -16.68 -17.87
CA LEU A 491 -14.13 -17.85 -17.83
C LEU A 491 -14.10 -18.53 -16.44
N ASN A 492 -14.33 -17.80 -15.38
CA ASN A 492 -14.40 -18.38 -14.03
C ASN A 492 -15.81 -18.89 -13.64
N GLU A 493 -16.83 -18.62 -14.44
CA GLU A 493 -18.16 -19.17 -14.17
C GLU A 493 -18.17 -20.69 -14.35
N VAL A 494 -18.83 -21.35 -13.41
CA VAL A 494 -19.15 -22.78 -13.52
C VAL A 494 -20.50 -22.91 -14.21
N ARG A 495 -20.53 -23.65 -15.31
CA ARG A 495 -21.74 -23.91 -16.08
C ARG A 495 -21.99 -25.40 -16.19
N THR A 496 -23.25 -25.78 -16.28
CA THR A 496 -23.63 -27.17 -16.52
C THR A 496 -23.70 -27.42 -18.01
N PHE A 497 -22.87 -28.34 -18.48
CA PHE A 497 -22.83 -28.81 -19.88
C PHE A 497 -23.61 -30.09 -20.00
N VAL A 498 -24.45 -30.16 -21.03
CA VAL A 498 -25.30 -31.32 -21.31
C VAL A 498 -25.17 -31.69 -22.78
N CYS A 499 -24.96 -32.96 -23.10
CA CYS A 499 -25.01 -33.43 -24.47
C CYS A 499 -26.47 -33.41 -24.96
N THR A 500 -26.80 -32.49 -25.87
CA THR A 500 -28.16 -32.37 -26.43
C THR A 500 -28.47 -33.41 -27.51
N GLN A 501 -27.46 -34.15 -27.96
CA GLN A 501 -27.67 -35.22 -28.93
C GLN A 501 -28.22 -36.51 -28.30
N ASN A 502 -27.61 -36.91 -27.17
CA ASN A 502 -27.96 -38.18 -26.51
C ASN A 502 -28.53 -38.00 -25.09
N TRP A 503 -28.37 -36.85 -24.49
CA TRP A 503 -28.78 -36.48 -23.12
C TRP A 503 -28.21 -37.40 -22.03
N ASP A 504 -27.10 -38.08 -22.32
CA ASP A 504 -26.45 -39.06 -21.45
C ASP A 504 -25.19 -38.56 -20.76
N TYR A 505 -24.85 -37.29 -20.99
CA TYR A 505 -23.71 -36.58 -20.35
C TYR A 505 -24.16 -35.25 -19.80
N THR A 506 -23.88 -35.07 -18.50
CA THR A 506 -24.11 -33.83 -17.77
C THR A 506 -22.93 -33.62 -16.84
N GLU A 507 -22.27 -32.49 -16.90
CA GLU A 507 -21.16 -32.16 -16.03
C GLU A 507 -21.07 -30.64 -15.76
N MET A 508 -20.74 -30.28 -14.51
CA MET A 508 -20.47 -28.90 -14.12
C MET A 508 -18.99 -28.58 -14.36
N ILE A 509 -18.72 -27.72 -15.31
CA ILE A 509 -17.35 -27.37 -15.73
C ILE A 509 -17.17 -25.86 -15.64
N ARG A 510 -16.00 -25.43 -15.16
CA ARG A 510 -15.60 -24.03 -15.24
C ARG A 510 -15.24 -23.72 -16.69
N LEU A 511 -15.73 -22.62 -17.24
CA LEU A 511 -15.51 -22.26 -18.64
C LEU A 511 -14.03 -22.18 -19.02
N ASN A 512 -13.15 -21.79 -18.09
CA ASN A 512 -11.71 -21.73 -18.31
C ASN A 512 -11.04 -23.12 -18.46
N ASP A 513 -11.70 -24.17 -18.00
CA ASP A 513 -11.18 -25.55 -18.05
C ASP A 513 -11.65 -26.28 -19.32
N LEU A 514 -12.42 -25.60 -20.18
CA LEU A 514 -12.90 -26.15 -21.45
C LEU A 514 -11.83 -26.02 -22.53
N PRO A 515 -11.72 -27.04 -23.43
CA PRO A 515 -10.92 -26.92 -24.65
C PRO A 515 -11.56 -25.92 -25.62
N ASP A 516 -10.78 -25.36 -26.53
CA ASP A 516 -11.26 -24.42 -27.58
C ASP A 516 -12.46 -24.92 -28.40
N LYS A 517 -12.59 -26.23 -28.53
CA LYS A 517 -13.73 -26.90 -29.19
C LYS A 517 -14.26 -27.99 -28.27
N PRO A 518 -15.19 -27.65 -27.36
CA PRO A 518 -15.72 -28.62 -26.43
C PRO A 518 -16.57 -29.68 -27.18
N THR A 519 -16.34 -30.94 -26.86
CA THR A 519 -17.05 -32.08 -27.39
C THR A 519 -17.55 -32.97 -26.26
N CYS A 520 -18.67 -33.66 -26.49
CA CYS A 520 -19.17 -34.63 -25.53
C CYS A 520 -18.17 -35.79 -25.38
N PRO A 521 -17.68 -36.09 -24.17
CA PRO A 521 -16.71 -37.16 -23.95
C PRO A 521 -17.29 -38.57 -24.21
N LYS A 522 -18.64 -38.71 -24.23
CA LYS A 522 -19.31 -39.99 -24.45
C LYS A 522 -19.57 -40.28 -25.94
N CYS A 523 -19.96 -39.27 -26.71
CA CYS A 523 -20.36 -39.53 -28.12
C CYS A 523 -19.57 -38.68 -29.13
N GLY A 524 -18.64 -37.80 -28.69
CA GLY A 524 -17.86 -36.95 -29.58
C GLY A 524 -18.63 -35.79 -30.25
N SER A 525 -19.91 -35.62 -29.94
CA SER A 525 -20.74 -34.54 -30.50
C SER A 525 -20.33 -33.17 -30.01
N THR A 526 -20.38 -32.16 -30.87
CA THR A 526 -20.23 -30.75 -30.51
C THR A 526 -21.52 -30.10 -30.07
N ALA A 527 -22.65 -30.84 -30.12
CA ALA A 527 -23.94 -30.34 -29.66
C ALA A 527 -24.05 -30.42 -28.14
N LEU A 528 -23.44 -29.42 -27.43
CA LEU A 528 -23.49 -29.26 -26.01
C LEU A 528 -24.38 -28.05 -25.64
N GLY A 529 -25.41 -28.31 -24.85
CA GLY A 529 -26.21 -27.25 -24.19
C GLY A 529 -25.47 -26.73 -22.98
N VAL A 530 -25.56 -25.41 -22.74
CA VAL A 530 -24.91 -24.73 -21.59
C VAL A 530 -25.99 -24.09 -20.75
N PHE A 531 -26.04 -24.43 -19.47
CA PHE A 531 -27.05 -23.95 -18.54
C PHE A 531 -26.44 -23.21 -17.34
N SER A 532 -27.16 -22.23 -16.86
CA SER A 532 -26.71 -21.37 -15.74
C SER A 532 -27.08 -21.90 -14.35
N ARG A 533 -27.80 -23.02 -14.25
CA ARG A 533 -28.37 -23.53 -13.00
C ARG A 533 -28.23 -25.05 -12.80
N GLU A 534 -28.60 -25.44 -11.59
CA GLU A 534 -28.41 -26.69 -10.88
C GLU A 534 -28.62 -27.97 -11.69
N GLU A 535 -27.70 -28.89 -11.46
CA GLU A 535 -27.60 -30.20 -12.07
C GLU A 535 -28.87 -31.06 -11.91
N GLU A 536 -29.60 -30.94 -10.78
CA GLU A 536 -30.82 -31.70 -10.52
C GLU A 536 -32.00 -31.39 -11.45
N GLN A 537 -32.19 -30.10 -11.79
CA GLN A 537 -33.26 -29.68 -12.71
C GLN A 537 -32.99 -30.14 -14.14
N ILE A 538 -31.71 -30.14 -14.53
CA ILE A 538 -31.31 -30.59 -15.88
C ILE A 538 -31.36 -32.11 -15.97
N ARG A 539 -30.96 -32.83 -14.94
CA ARG A 539 -31.10 -34.29 -14.87
C ARG A 539 -32.56 -34.71 -14.94
N SER A 540 -33.47 -34.03 -14.25
CA SER A 540 -34.90 -34.32 -14.31
C SER A 540 -35.51 -34.12 -15.69
N LEU A 541 -34.93 -33.21 -16.52
CA LEU A 541 -35.32 -33.01 -17.93
C LEU A 541 -34.69 -34.05 -18.86
N ALA A 542 -33.45 -34.45 -18.57
CA ALA A 542 -32.78 -35.52 -19.34
C ALA A 542 -33.43 -36.88 -19.12
N ASP A 543 -33.93 -37.19 -17.92
CA ASP A 543 -34.65 -38.44 -17.58
C ASP A 543 -36.02 -38.53 -18.26
N LYS A 544 -36.59 -37.36 -18.66
CA LYS A 544 -37.87 -37.30 -19.40
C LYS A 544 -37.70 -37.48 -20.94
N LYS A 545 -36.60 -38.04 -21.37
CA LYS A 545 -36.31 -38.25 -22.80
C LYS A 545 -37.46 -39.06 -23.49
N GLY A 546 -38.15 -38.37 -24.41
CA GLY A 546 -39.27 -38.95 -25.14
C GLY A 546 -40.65 -38.67 -24.60
N GLU A 547 -40.80 -38.04 -23.45
CA GLU A 547 -42.08 -37.58 -22.90
C GLU A 547 -42.37 -36.14 -23.35
N LYS A 548 -43.68 -35.75 -23.37
CA LYS A 548 -44.05 -34.37 -23.68
C LYS A 548 -43.67 -33.48 -22.53
N LEU A 549 -42.77 -32.56 -22.80
CA LEU A 549 -42.39 -31.50 -21.84
C LEU A 549 -43.59 -30.58 -21.52
N THR A 550 -43.73 -30.19 -20.28
CA THR A 550 -44.75 -29.21 -19.87
C THR A 550 -44.42 -27.82 -20.45
N LYS A 551 -45.42 -26.93 -20.58
CA LYS A 551 -45.24 -25.55 -21.09
C LYS A 551 -44.20 -24.75 -20.32
N ASN A 552 -44.02 -25.03 -19.05
CA ASN A 552 -43.01 -24.36 -18.23
C ASN A 552 -41.60 -24.89 -18.50
N GLU A 553 -41.43 -26.18 -18.73
CA GLU A 553 -40.18 -26.84 -19.09
C GLU A 553 -39.74 -26.44 -20.51
N GLN A 554 -40.68 -26.29 -21.46
CA GLN A 554 -40.39 -25.76 -22.79
C GLN A 554 -39.93 -24.29 -22.76
N LYS A 555 -40.62 -23.44 -22.00
CA LYS A 555 -40.24 -22.03 -21.81
C LYS A 555 -38.88 -21.87 -21.13
N TRP A 556 -38.52 -22.82 -20.28
CA TRP A 556 -37.24 -22.83 -19.59
C TRP A 556 -36.07 -23.28 -20.49
N LEU A 557 -36.31 -24.15 -21.45
CA LEU A 557 -35.36 -24.55 -22.48
C LEU A 557 -35.14 -23.47 -23.55
N GLU A 558 -36.10 -22.57 -23.76
CA GLU A 558 -36.01 -21.45 -24.70
C GLU A 558 -35.31 -20.21 -24.11
N GLN A 559 -35.12 -20.14 -22.82
CA GLN A 559 -34.35 -19.10 -22.09
C GLN A 559 -32.90 -19.50 -21.87
#